data_33be157709b22944ee080e8e97cadb75
#
_entry.id   33be157709b22944ee080e8e97cadb75
#
_cell.length_a   1.000
_cell.length_b   1.000
_cell.length_c   1.000
_cell.angle_alpha   90.00
_cell.angle_beta   90.00
_cell.angle_gamma   90.00
#
_symmetry.space_group_name_H-M   'P 1'
#
loop_
_entity.id
_entity.type
_entity.pdbx_description
1 polymer ?
#
loop_
_entity_poly.entity_id
_entity_poly.type
_entity_poly.pdbx_seq_one_letter_code
_entity_poly.pdbx_strand_id
1 'polypeptide(L)'
;MTLQTQLVLRSLLEEPSKERYGLELCELVGLPSGTIYPILARLERVGWVDSAWEDPAVHEEARRPRRRFYWLNRDGAERALAALAGAHQPRRQPKLDWGIAQPNAGGAQA
;
A
#
# COMPACT_ATOMS: atom_id res chain seq x y z
N MET A 1 8.88 0.61 4.71
CA MET A 1 7.80 0.67 3.71
C MET A 1 7.81 2.02 3.03
N THR A 2 7.80 2.05 1.73
CA THR A 2 7.83 3.31 0.99
C THR A 2 6.49 4.04 1.08
N LEU A 3 6.50 5.34 0.84
CA LEU A 3 5.27 6.12 0.80
C LEU A 3 4.31 5.60 -0.27
N GLN A 4 4.83 5.23 -1.43
CA GLN A 4 3.99 4.70 -2.50
C GLN A 4 3.27 3.42 -2.07
N THR A 5 3.98 2.51 -1.40
CA THR A 5 3.37 1.29 -0.89
C THR A 5 2.27 1.60 0.13
N GLN A 6 2.52 2.58 1.01
CA GLN A 6 1.51 3.00 1.98
C GLN A 6 0.25 3.53 1.30
N LEU A 7 0.41 4.31 0.24
CA LEU A 7 -0.73 4.86 -0.49
C LEU A 7 -1.55 3.76 -1.15
N VAL A 8 -0.88 2.76 -1.72
CA VAL A 8 -1.57 1.61 -2.31
C VAL A 8 -2.34 0.84 -1.24
N LEU A 9 -1.70 0.56 -0.10
CA LEU A 9 -2.34 -0.17 0.97
C LEU A 9 -3.55 0.58 1.52
N ARG A 10 -3.47 1.89 1.67
CA ARG A 10 -4.60 2.69 2.14
C ARG A 10 -5.78 2.61 1.18
N SER A 11 -5.51 2.70 -0.12
CA SER A 11 -6.57 2.57 -1.11
C SER A 11 -7.25 1.22 -1.04
N LEU A 12 -6.47 0.15 -0.87
CA LEU A 12 -7.03 -1.19 -0.77
C LEU A 12 -7.80 -1.37 0.53
N LEU A 13 -7.38 -0.71 1.61
CA LEU A 13 -8.02 -0.85 2.92
C LEU A 13 -9.33 -0.09 3.03
N GLU A 14 -9.61 0.86 2.15
CA GLU A 14 -10.89 1.58 2.16
C GLU A 14 -12.06 0.62 2.04
N GLU A 15 -11.92 -0.38 1.18
CA GLU A 15 -12.90 -1.46 1.03
C GLU A 15 -12.12 -2.74 0.82
N PRO A 16 -11.65 -3.39 1.91
CA PRO A 16 -10.66 -4.48 1.77
C PRO A 16 -11.11 -5.66 0.92
N SER A 17 -12.40 -5.98 0.94
CA SER A 17 -12.91 -7.10 0.14
C SER A 17 -13.29 -6.70 -1.27
N LYS A 18 -13.23 -5.43 -1.60
CA LYS A 18 -13.60 -4.97 -2.94
C LYS A 18 -12.46 -5.19 -3.90
N GLU A 19 -12.78 -5.81 -5.03
CA GLU A 19 -11.82 -6.01 -6.10
C GLU A 19 -11.57 -4.69 -6.84
N ARG A 20 -10.29 -4.37 -7.03
CA ARG A 20 -9.89 -3.18 -7.76
C ARG A 20 -8.99 -3.58 -8.91
N TYR A 21 -9.24 -3.09 -10.10
CA TYR A 21 -8.30 -3.37 -11.20
C TYR A 21 -7.16 -2.36 -11.19
N GLY A 22 -6.05 -2.76 -11.81
CA GLY A 22 -4.79 -2.02 -11.69
C GLY A 22 -4.87 -0.56 -12.08
N LEU A 23 -5.53 -0.24 -13.21
CA LEU A 23 -5.65 1.16 -13.63
C LEU A 23 -6.52 1.97 -12.69
N GLU A 24 -7.54 1.34 -12.10
CA GLU A 24 -8.36 2.01 -11.09
C GLU A 24 -7.50 2.42 -9.89
N LEU A 25 -6.62 1.55 -9.47
CA LEU A 25 -5.71 1.87 -8.37
C LEU A 25 -4.75 3.00 -8.74
N CYS A 26 -4.29 3.01 -9.98
CA CYS A 26 -3.44 4.12 -10.46
C CYS A 26 -4.16 5.45 -10.31
N GLU A 27 -5.44 5.50 -10.68
CA GLU A 27 -6.23 6.73 -10.58
C GLU A 27 -6.48 7.12 -9.13
N LEU A 28 -6.85 6.14 -8.29
CA LEU A 28 -7.14 6.41 -6.89
C LEU A 28 -5.91 6.89 -6.13
N VAL A 29 -4.77 6.32 -6.42
CA VAL A 29 -3.54 6.62 -5.70
C VAL A 29 -2.81 7.82 -6.32
N GLY A 30 -3.01 8.05 -7.60
CA GLY A 30 -2.34 9.12 -8.31
C GLY A 30 -0.92 8.78 -8.71
N LEU A 31 -0.63 7.49 -8.92
CA LEU A 31 0.68 7.02 -9.32
C LEU A 31 0.59 6.28 -10.65
N PRO A 32 1.67 6.31 -11.45
CA PRO A 32 1.66 5.62 -12.74
C PRO A 32 1.72 4.10 -12.59
N SER A 33 1.29 3.40 -13.63
CA SER A 33 1.26 1.95 -13.62
C SER A 33 2.64 1.34 -13.40
N GLY A 34 3.69 1.98 -13.90
CA GLY A 34 5.06 1.51 -13.69
C GLY A 34 5.47 1.48 -12.23
N THR A 35 4.80 2.24 -11.38
CA THR A 35 5.01 2.24 -9.94
C THR A 35 4.04 1.28 -9.23
N ILE A 36 2.80 1.29 -9.66
CA ILE A 36 1.72 0.52 -8.99
C ILE A 36 1.90 -0.99 -9.18
N TYR A 37 2.12 -1.44 -10.42
CA TYR A 37 2.17 -2.88 -10.67
C TYR A 37 3.31 -3.60 -9.94
N PRO A 38 4.52 -3.05 -9.86
CA PRO A 38 5.56 -3.71 -9.04
C PRO A 38 5.21 -3.80 -7.57
N ILE A 39 4.49 -2.80 -7.04
CA ILE A 39 4.04 -2.83 -5.65
C ILE A 39 3.02 -3.95 -5.46
N LEU A 40 2.03 -4.03 -6.35
CA LEU A 40 1.02 -5.08 -6.28
C LEU A 40 1.64 -6.47 -6.39
N ALA A 41 2.61 -6.62 -7.30
CA ALA A 41 3.30 -7.90 -7.48
C ALA A 41 4.03 -8.31 -6.19
N ARG A 42 4.65 -7.36 -5.52
CA ARG A 42 5.36 -7.65 -4.28
C ARG A 42 4.38 -8.01 -3.16
N LEU A 43 3.28 -7.28 -3.05
CA LEU A 43 2.26 -7.57 -2.04
C LEU A 43 1.61 -8.94 -2.29
N GLU A 44 1.42 -9.30 -3.54
CA GLU A 44 0.89 -10.61 -3.88
C GLU A 44 1.90 -11.71 -3.51
N ARG A 45 3.17 -11.47 -3.78
CA ARG A 45 4.22 -12.44 -3.49
C ARG A 45 4.36 -12.72 -2.00
N VAL A 46 4.18 -11.69 -1.17
CA VAL A 46 4.26 -11.89 0.29
C VAL A 46 2.92 -12.31 0.89
N GLY A 47 1.89 -12.50 0.07
CA GLY A 47 0.64 -13.09 0.51
C GLY A 47 -0.38 -12.12 1.10
N TRP A 48 -0.19 -10.81 0.95
CA TRP A 48 -1.15 -9.83 1.48
C TRP A 48 -2.27 -9.55 0.49
N VAL A 49 -1.98 -9.66 -0.80
CA VAL A 49 -2.89 -9.34 -1.90
C VAL A 49 -3.13 -10.58 -2.72
N ASP A 50 -4.38 -10.82 -3.05
CA ASP A 50 -4.77 -11.84 -4.02
C ASP A 50 -5.19 -11.16 -5.31
N SER A 51 -5.17 -11.88 -6.39
CA SER A 51 -5.55 -11.34 -7.68
C SER A 51 -6.28 -12.38 -8.51
N ALA A 52 -7.05 -11.90 -9.47
CA ALA A 52 -7.76 -12.77 -10.40
C ALA A 52 -8.03 -12.02 -11.69
N TRP A 53 -8.06 -12.76 -12.79
CA TRP A 53 -8.44 -12.17 -14.06
C TRP A 53 -9.95 -12.05 -14.14
N GLU A 54 -10.39 -10.99 -14.81
CA GLU A 54 -11.79 -10.78 -15.11
C GLU A 54 -12.33 -11.93 -15.94
N ASP A 55 -13.62 -12.24 -15.74
CA ASP A 55 -14.29 -13.24 -16.55
C ASP A 55 -14.15 -12.88 -18.03
N PRO A 56 -13.71 -13.82 -18.89
CA PRO A 56 -13.54 -13.54 -20.32
C PRO A 56 -14.79 -12.99 -20.98
N ALA A 57 -15.97 -13.47 -20.59
CA ALA A 57 -17.23 -13.01 -21.18
C ALA A 57 -17.45 -11.52 -20.93
N VAL A 58 -17.09 -11.03 -19.76
CA VAL A 58 -17.29 -9.62 -19.40
C VAL A 58 -16.43 -8.71 -20.26
N HIS A 59 -15.15 -9.01 -20.43
CA HIS A 59 -14.27 -8.13 -21.21
C HIS A 59 -14.59 -8.21 -22.71
N GLU A 60 -15.02 -9.36 -23.21
CA GLU A 60 -15.43 -9.50 -24.60
C GLU A 60 -16.65 -8.66 -24.89
N GLU A 61 -17.63 -8.70 -23.99
CA GLU A 61 -18.85 -7.90 -24.13
C GLU A 61 -18.55 -6.41 -24.08
N ALA A 62 -17.65 -6.02 -23.18
CA ALA A 62 -17.28 -4.61 -23.03
C ALA A 62 -16.30 -4.15 -24.11
N ARG A 63 -15.79 -5.07 -24.94
CA ARG A 63 -14.85 -4.76 -26.04
C ARG A 63 -13.61 -4.01 -25.54
N ARG A 64 -13.02 -4.51 -24.49
CA ARG A 64 -11.81 -3.95 -23.92
C ARG A 64 -10.90 -5.08 -23.45
N PRO A 65 -9.62 -4.78 -23.20
CA PRO A 65 -8.72 -5.80 -22.69
C PRO A 65 -9.20 -6.34 -21.35
N ARG A 66 -8.84 -7.59 -21.10
CA ARG A 66 -9.19 -8.27 -19.86
C ARG A 66 -8.51 -7.58 -18.71
N ARG A 67 -9.27 -7.34 -17.63
CA ARG A 67 -8.75 -6.70 -16.44
C ARG A 67 -8.25 -7.72 -15.43
N ARG A 68 -7.22 -7.33 -14.69
CA ARG A 68 -6.77 -8.11 -13.54
C ARG A 68 -7.17 -7.35 -12.30
N PHE A 69 -7.86 -8.04 -11.39
CA PHE A 69 -8.35 -7.45 -10.15
C PHE A 69 -7.45 -7.85 -9.00
N TYR A 70 -7.35 -6.96 -8.01
CA TYR A 70 -6.53 -7.13 -6.82
C TYR A 70 -7.34 -6.75 -5.60
N TRP A 71 -7.13 -7.46 -4.51
CA TRP A 71 -7.77 -7.14 -3.24
C TRP A 71 -6.88 -7.65 -2.10
N LEU A 72 -7.04 -7.03 -0.91
CA LEU A 72 -6.38 -7.53 0.29
C LEU A 72 -7.15 -8.75 0.79
N ASN A 73 -6.44 -9.85 1.06
CA ASN A 73 -7.06 -10.94 1.77
C ASN A 73 -7.12 -10.56 3.26
N ARG A 74 -7.76 -11.43 4.06
CA ARG A 74 -7.99 -11.12 5.47
C ARG A 74 -6.68 -10.90 6.22
N ASP A 75 -5.73 -11.79 6.02
CA ASP A 75 -4.42 -11.68 6.67
C ASP A 75 -3.70 -10.43 6.20
N GLY A 76 -3.77 -10.15 4.90
CA GLY A 76 -3.17 -8.95 4.33
C GLY A 76 -3.75 -7.67 4.89
N ALA A 77 -5.08 -7.64 5.09
CA ALA A 77 -5.71 -6.45 5.66
C ALA A 77 -5.22 -6.21 7.09
N GLU A 78 -5.12 -7.25 7.89
CA GLU A 78 -4.62 -7.13 9.25
C GLU A 78 -3.17 -6.66 9.28
N ARG A 79 -2.34 -7.24 8.43
CA ARG A 79 -0.92 -6.88 8.36
C ARG A 79 -0.73 -5.46 7.83
N ALA A 80 -1.55 -5.07 6.86
CA ALA A 80 -1.48 -3.72 6.31
C ALA A 80 -1.85 -2.68 7.36
N LEU A 81 -2.90 -2.93 8.13
CA LEU A 81 -3.29 -2.03 9.22
C LEU A 81 -2.16 -1.88 10.23
N ALA A 82 -1.55 -2.99 10.63
CA ALA A 82 -0.44 -2.95 11.59
C ALA A 82 0.75 -2.18 11.03
N ALA A 83 1.08 -2.42 9.77
CA ALA A 83 2.21 -1.75 9.14
C ALA A 83 1.99 -0.25 9.00
N LEU A 84 0.77 0.15 8.64
CA LEU A 84 0.45 1.58 8.51
C LEU A 84 0.41 2.27 9.87
N ALA A 85 -0.08 1.59 10.89
CA ALA A 85 -0.06 2.12 12.24
C ALA A 85 1.36 2.39 12.71
N GLY A 86 2.27 1.45 12.44
CA GLY A 86 3.68 1.63 12.76
C GLY A 86 4.32 2.77 12.00
N ALA A 87 3.96 2.92 10.72
CA ALA A 87 4.51 3.98 9.88
C ALA A 87 4.03 5.37 10.32
N HIS A 88 2.84 5.45 10.93
CA HIS A 88 2.28 6.70 11.40
C HIS A 88 2.71 7.09 12.80
N GLN A 89 3.27 6.17 13.56
CA GLN A 89 3.75 6.51 14.88
C GLN A 89 4.95 7.42 14.73
N PRO A 90 5.01 8.49 15.53
CA PRO A 90 6.21 9.33 15.53
C PRO A 90 7.39 8.44 15.84
N ARG A 91 8.39 8.51 15.01
CA ARG A 91 9.60 7.79 15.28
C ARG A 91 10.17 8.30 16.57
N ARG A 92 10.57 7.40 17.41
CA ARG A 92 11.40 7.80 18.51
C ARG A 92 12.66 8.36 17.91
N GLN A 93 12.85 9.63 18.13
CA GLN A 93 14.07 10.25 17.69
C GLN A 93 15.19 9.54 18.39
N PRO A 94 16.17 9.13 17.64
CA PRO A 94 17.40 8.74 18.32
C PRO A 94 17.79 10.00 18.99
N LYS A 95 17.73 10.13 20.01
CA LYS A 95 17.68 11.44 20.51
C LYS A 95 18.70 12.32 20.17
N LEU A 96 17.89 12.91 19.38
CA LEU A 96 18.41 13.49 18.64
C LEU A 96 18.94 14.05 18.93
N ASP A 97 18.37 13.83 18.91
CA ASP A 97 18.72 14.18 18.70
C ASP A 97 19.05 14.85 18.62
N TRP A 98 19.04 15.34 18.92
CA TRP A 98 19.19 15.95 18.43
C TRP A 98 19.41 16.39 18.74
N GLY A 99 19.47 16.64 19.43
CA GLY A 99 19.72 16.77 19.28
C GLY A 99 19.42 17.17 19.61
N ILE A 100 19.28 17.48 20.18
CA ILE A 100 19.28 17.60 20.01
C ILE A 100 18.99 17.52 20.40
N ALA A 101 18.66 17.94 20.91
CA ALA A 101 18.82 17.59 20.80
C ALA A 101 18.57 17.43 21.28
N GLN A 102 18.27 17.60 22.03
CA GLN A 102 18.57 17.17 21.94
C GLN A 102 18.67 17.08 22.28
N PRO A 103 18.31 17.97 23.04
CA PRO A 103 18.76 17.73 23.01
C PRO A 103 18.93 17.51 23.52
N ASN A 104 18.65 17.88 24.35
CA ASN A 104 19.29 17.56 24.27
C ASN A 104 19.49 17.41 24.50
N ALA A 105 19.16 18.03 25.01
CA ALA A 105 19.73 17.85 24.68
C ALA A 105 20.00 17.62 24.95
N GLY A 106 19.85 18.08 25.90
CA GLY A 106 20.48 17.76 25.52
C GLY A 106 20.50 17.47 25.70
N GLY A 107 20.37 17.86 26.31
CA GLY A 107 20.86 17.46 25.84
C GLY A 107 20.79 17.16 25.98
N ALA A 108 20.53 17.44 25.80
CA ALA A 108 20.93 17.10 25.32
C ALA A 108 21.02 16.75 25.38
N GLN A 109 20.90 16.84 25.42
CA GLN A 109 21.35 16.45 24.83
C GLN A 109 21.48 16.23 24.70
N ALA A 110 21.25 16.84 25.18
CA ALA A 110 21.66 16.69 24.51
C ALA A 110 21.62 16.51 24.57
#